data_871f07bd798651d50f6e30383e9c2005
#
_entry.id   871f07bd798651d50f6e30383e9c2005
#
_cell.length_a   1.000
_cell.length_b   1.000
_cell.length_c   1.000
_cell.angle_alpha   90.00
_cell.angle_beta   90.00
_cell.angle_gamma   90.00
#
_symmetry.space_group_name_H-M   'P 1'
#
loop_
_entity.id
_entity.type
_entity.pdbx_description
1 polymer ?
#
loop_
_entity_poly.entity_id
_entity_poly.type
_entity_poly.pdbx_seq_one_letter_code
_entity_poly.pdbx_strand_id
1 'polypeptide(L)'
;ICIPSSTVYHVGGATLKKENPRKTFLNFRNNLLMLYKNLPEEELKPVMRVRTFLDYCAAAVWVLKGDFANAKAVWNARREFSRIRSQFTADRQQNLAHTVLKAIPERYSFSLVWQAKVKGRKDFSALPH
;
A
#
# COMPACT_ATOMS: atom_id res chain seq x y z
N ILE A 1 15.50 17.07 10.11
CA ILE A 1 15.93 17.44 11.47
C ILE A 1 15.15 16.54 12.42
N CYS A 2 15.85 15.77 13.24
CA CYS A 2 15.25 14.99 14.31
C CYS A 2 15.28 15.82 15.60
N ILE A 3 14.14 15.91 16.30
CA ILE A 3 14.04 16.60 17.61
C ILE A 3 13.80 15.52 18.68
N PRO A 4 14.87 15.02 19.33
CA PRO A 4 14.75 13.88 20.27
C PRO A 4 13.89 14.16 21.50
N SER A 5 13.73 15.43 21.86
CA SER A 5 12.90 15.88 22.99
C SER A 5 11.41 16.02 22.65
N SER A 6 11.03 15.84 21.38
CA SER A 6 9.63 15.93 20.97
C SER A 6 8.92 14.63 21.27
N THR A 7 7.90 14.70 22.13
CA THR A 7 7.03 13.56 22.44
C THR A 7 5.67 13.75 21.79
N VAL A 8 5.25 12.81 20.94
CA VAL A 8 3.94 12.80 20.31
C VAL A 8 3.14 11.61 20.82
N TYR A 9 1.99 11.88 21.43
CA TYR A 9 1.05 10.84 21.84
C TYR A 9 0.14 10.46 20.68
N HIS A 10 0.23 9.22 20.22
CA HIS A 10 -0.61 8.71 19.15
C HIS A 10 -1.59 7.67 19.67
N VAL A 11 -2.88 7.96 19.56
CA VAL A 11 -3.95 7.00 19.86
C VAL A 11 -4.27 6.21 18.59
N GLY A 12 -3.67 5.03 18.47
CA GLY A 12 -3.88 4.15 17.32
C GLY A 12 -5.35 3.73 17.19
N GLY A 13 -5.98 4.05 16.08
CA GLY A 13 -7.36 3.62 15.81
C GLY A 13 -8.46 4.43 16.51
N ALA A 14 -8.14 5.59 17.09
CA ALA A 14 -9.11 6.45 17.79
C ALA A 14 -10.32 6.84 16.94
N THR A 15 -10.13 7.04 15.64
CA THR A 15 -11.18 7.48 14.70
C THR A 15 -11.95 6.33 14.06
N LEU A 16 -11.27 5.20 13.80
CA LEU A 16 -11.87 4.04 13.13
C LEU A 16 -11.34 2.74 13.73
N LYS A 17 -12.23 1.85 14.17
CA LYS A 17 -11.89 0.49 14.64
C LYS A 17 -11.10 -0.27 13.58
N LYS A 18 -10.27 -1.25 14.00
CA LYS A 18 -9.36 -2.01 13.12
C LYS A 18 -10.07 -2.67 11.95
N GLU A 19 -11.28 -3.17 12.15
CA GLU A 19 -12.10 -3.92 11.17
C GLU A 19 -13.18 -3.08 10.50
N ASN A 20 -13.05 -1.75 10.51
CA ASN A 20 -14.04 -0.87 9.90
C ASN A 20 -13.90 -0.89 8.36
N PRO A 21 -14.98 -1.24 7.60
CA PRO A 21 -14.93 -1.28 6.14
C PRO A 21 -14.56 0.04 5.47
N ARG A 22 -14.89 1.19 6.10
CA ARG A 22 -14.47 2.51 5.62
C ARG A 22 -12.95 2.66 5.70
N LYS A 23 -12.32 2.16 6.78
CA LYS A 23 -10.85 2.17 6.91
C LYS A 23 -10.21 1.30 5.85
N THR A 24 -10.75 0.10 5.62
CA THR A 24 -10.32 -0.80 4.55
C THR A 24 -10.42 -0.12 3.19
N PHE A 25 -11.56 0.46 2.86
CA PHE A 25 -11.75 1.21 1.62
C PHE A 25 -10.70 2.31 1.44
N LEU A 26 -10.52 3.16 2.44
CA LEU A 26 -9.54 4.26 2.38
C LEU A 26 -8.11 3.77 2.21
N ASN A 27 -7.72 2.73 2.95
CA ASN A 27 -6.37 2.16 2.89
C ASN A 27 -6.08 1.60 1.49
N PHE A 28 -6.98 0.81 0.92
CA PHE A 28 -6.78 0.22 -0.41
C PHE A 28 -6.79 1.30 -1.50
N ARG A 29 -7.75 2.22 -1.50
CA ARG A 29 -7.82 3.31 -2.48
C ARG A 29 -6.60 4.22 -2.41
N ASN A 30 -6.23 4.68 -1.22
CA ASN A 30 -5.12 5.63 -1.05
C ASN A 30 -3.78 4.97 -1.39
N ASN A 31 -3.60 3.69 -1.07
CA ASN A 31 -2.41 2.95 -1.47
C ASN A 31 -2.27 2.86 -3.00
N LEU A 32 -3.36 2.57 -3.72
CA LEU A 32 -3.38 2.55 -5.18
C LEU A 32 -3.05 3.93 -5.77
N LEU A 33 -3.62 5.00 -5.20
CA LEU A 33 -3.31 6.37 -5.63
C LEU A 33 -1.86 6.75 -5.35
N MET A 34 -1.31 6.37 -4.20
CA MET A 34 0.08 6.60 -3.85
C MET A 34 1.03 5.91 -4.85
N LEU A 35 0.77 4.64 -5.17
CA LEU A 35 1.54 3.92 -6.19
C LEU A 35 1.44 4.60 -7.55
N TYR A 36 0.22 4.96 -7.97
CA TYR A 36 -0.01 5.63 -9.24
C TYR A 36 0.72 6.98 -9.34
N LYS A 37 0.70 7.77 -8.28
CA LYS A 37 1.29 9.13 -8.27
C LYS A 37 2.82 9.13 -8.27
N ASN A 38 3.46 8.08 -7.72
CA ASN A 38 4.88 8.13 -7.42
C ASN A 38 5.74 7.09 -8.17
N LEU A 39 5.15 6.02 -8.70
CA LEU A 39 5.95 5.01 -9.40
C LEU A 39 6.27 5.43 -10.83
N PRO A 40 7.53 5.23 -11.30
CA PRO A 40 7.90 5.35 -12.70
C PRO A 40 7.04 4.47 -13.61
N GLU A 41 6.96 4.82 -14.89
CA GLU A 41 6.08 4.11 -15.84
C GLU A 41 6.46 2.63 -15.99
N GLU A 42 7.77 2.34 -15.98
CA GLU A 42 8.29 0.98 -16.12
C GLU A 42 7.88 0.09 -14.93
N GLU A 43 7.81 0.66 -13.72
CA GLU A 43 7.46 -0.05 -12.49
C GLU A 43 5.96 -0.10 -12.25
N LEU A 44 5.20 0.89 -12.72
CA LEU A 44 3.79 1.03 -12.41
C LEU A 44 2.97 -0.20 -12.83
N LYS A 45 3.12 -0.63 -14.08
CA LYS A 45 2.35 -1.77 -14.62
C LYS A 45 2.61 -3.08 -13.87
N PRO A 46 3.87 -3.53 -13.69
CA PRO A 46 4.15 -4.76 -12.96
C PRO A 46 3.70 -4.69 -11.49
N VAL A 47 3.96 -3.57 -10.80
CA VAL A 47 3.54 -3.39 -9.40
C VAL A 47 2.01 -3.41 -9.27
N MET A 48 1.30 -2.75 -10.17
CA MET A 48 -0.16 -2.73 -10.15
C MET A 48 -0.79 -4.10 -10.43
N ARG A 49 -0.15 -4.95 -11.26
CA ARG A 49 -0.60 -6.34 -11.48
C ARG A 49 -0.48 -7.18 -10.21
N VAL A 50 0.70 -7.14 -9.58
CA VAL A 50 0.94 -7.84 -8.30
C VAL A 50 -0.02 -7.33 -7.23
N ARG A 51 -0.18 -6.01 -7.12
CA ARG A 51 -1.11 -5.38 -6.19
C ARG A 51 -2.55 -5.84 -6.44
N THR A 52 -2.97 -5.94 -7.70
CA THR A 52 -4.30 -6.43 -8.05
C THR A 52 -4.53 -7.83 -7.53
N PHE A 53 -3.58 -8.72 -7.76
CA PHE A 53 -3.65 -10.09 -7.27
C PHE A 53 -3.76 -10.14 -5.73
N LEU A 54 -2.89 -9.41 -5.02
CA LEU A 54 -2.89 -9.37 -3.56
C LEU A 54 -4.19 -8.77 -2.98
N ASP A 55 -4.75 -7.75 -3.62
CA ASP A 55 -6.01 -7.13 -3.19
C ASP A 55 -7.17 -8.13 -3.29
N TYR A 56 -7.24 -8.91 -4.37
CA TYR A 56 -8.29 -9.93 -4.51
C TYR A 56 -8.06 -11.13 -3.57
N CYS A 57 -6.82 -11.52 -3.31
CA CYS A 57 -6.53 -12.50 -2.27
C CYS A 57 -7.00 -12.02 -0.89
N ALA A 58 -6.75 -10.76 -0.54
CA ALA A 58 -7.24 -10.18 0.70
C ALA A 58 -8.78 -10.16 0.77
N ALA A 59 -9.44 -9.78 -0.33
CA ALA A 59 -10.90 -9.82 -0.41
C ALA A 59 -11.45 -11.26 -0.23
N ALA A 60 -10.82 -12.25 -0.86
CA ALA A 60 -11.21 -13.66 -0.71
C ALA A 60 -11.06 -14.14 0.73
N VAL A 61 -9.98 -13.76 1.43
CA VAL A 61 -9.80 -14.08 2.86
C VAL A 61 -10.92 -13.49 3.70
N TRP A 62 -11.38 -12.26 3.44
CA TRP A 62 -12.52 -11.69 4.16
C TRP A 62 -13.83 -12.41 3.85
N VAL A 63 -14.05 -12.81 2.58
CA VAL A 63 -15.22 -13.63 2.23
C VAL A 63 -15.23 -14.95 3.00
N LEU A 64 -14.09 -15.65 3.06
CA LEU A 64 -13.94 -16.90 3.81
C LEU A 64 -14.17 -16.73 5.32
N LYS A 65 -13.90 -15.53 5.85
CA LYS A 65 -14.19 -15.16 7.25
C LYS A 65 -15.63 -14.66 7.48
N GLY A 66 -16.46 -14.60 6.44
CA GLY A 66 -17.82 -14.06 6.53
C GLY A 66 -17.91 -12.53 6.58
N ASP A 67 -16.77 -11.83 6.42
CA ASP A 67 -16.72 -10.37 6.43
C ASP A 67 -16.89 -9.78 5.02
N PHE A 68 -18.11 -9.90 4.51
CA PHE A 68 -18.46 -9.38 3.18
C PHE A 68 -18.35 -7.86 3.07
N ALA A 69 -18.48 -7.13 4.20
CA ALA A 69 -18.37 -5.67 4.21
C ALA A 69 -16.96 -5.21 3.87
N ASN A 70 -15.93 -5.83 4.44
CA ASN A 70 -14.54 -5.54 4.10
C ASN A 70 -14.16 -6.04 2.70
N ALA A 71 -14.65 -7.20 2.27
CA ALA A 71 -14.44 -7.68 0.90
C ALA A 71 -15.02 -6.68 -0.13
N LYS A 72 -16.26 -6.21 0.09
CA LYS A 72 -16.91 -5.18 -0.74
C LYS A 72 -16.12 -3.85 -0.71
N ALA A 73 -15.54 -3.48 0.43
CA ALA A 73 -14.74 -2.28 0.57
C ALA A 73 -13.50 -2.31 -0.33
N VAL A 74 -12.82 -3.46 -0.48
CA VAL A 74 -11.69 -3.62 -1.43
C VAL A 74 -12.14 -3.42 -2.87
N TRP A 75 -13.24 -4.06 -3.26
CA TRP A 75 -13.81 -3.90 -4.61
C TRP A 75 -14.14 -2.45 -4.91
N ASN A 76 -14.85 -1.78 -4.00
CA ASN A 76 -15.23 -0.38 -4.13
C ASN A 76 -13.98 0.54 -4.20
N ALA A 77 -12.94 0.26 -3.41
CA ALA A 77 -11.70 1.01 -3.44
C ALA A 77 -11.01 0.96 -4.82
N ARG A 78 -10.99 -0.22 -5.44
CA ARG A 78 -10.42 -0.39 -6.78
C ARG A 78 -11.25 0.28 -7.86
N ARG A 79 -12.58 0.16 -7.77
CA ARG A 79 -13.50 0.84 -8.69
C ARG A 79 -13.36 2.36 -8.59
N GLU A 80 -13.31 2.89 -7.38
CA GLU A 80 -13.12 4.32 -7.13
C GLU A 80 -11.76 4.79 -7.64
N PHE A 81 -10.67 4.07 -7.35
CA PHE A 81 -9.36 4.37 -7.91
C PHE A 81 -9.40 4.46 -9.44
N SER A 82 -10.02 3.50 -10.13
CA SER A 82 -10.14 3.52 -11.60
C SER A 82 -10.90 4.74 -12.10
N ARG A 83 -11.91 5.20 -11.34
CA ARG A 83 -12.73 6.36 -11.68
C ARG A 83 -11.99 7.69 -11.51
N ILE A 84 -11.21 7.82 -10.43
CA ILE A 84 -10.61 9.12 -10.05
C ILE A 84 -9.15 9.27 -10.43
N ARG A 85 -8.43 8.20 -10.83
CA ARG A 85 -6.97 8.25 -11.08
C ARG A 85 -6.58 9.31 -12.11
N SER A 86 -7.42 9.57 -13.12
CA SER A 86 -7.16 10.59 -14.15
C SER A 86 -7.06 11.99 -13.58
N GLN A 87 -7.74 12.29 -12.49
CA GLN A 87 -7.68 13.57 -11.80
C GLN A 87 -6.29 13.86 -11.20
N PHE A 88 -5.50 12.81 -10.98
CA PHE A 88 -4.15 12.86 -10.39
C PHE A 88 -3.03 12.78 -11.45
N THR A 89 -3.34 12.92 -12.72
CA THR A 89 -2.33 12.84 -13.80
C THR A 89 -1.34 14.00 -13.73
N ALA A 90 -1.81 15.21 -13.45
CA ALA A 90 -0.95 16.39 -13.28
C ALA A 90 -0.02 16.22 -12.07
N ASP A 91 -0.55 15.79 -10.91
CA ASP A 91 0.25 15.49 -9.72
C ASP A 91 1.32 14.43 -10.02
N ARG A 92 0.95 13.37 -10.76
CA ARG A 92 1.87 12.33 -11.19
C ARG A 92 3.02 12.89 -12.04
N GLN A 93 2.70 13.71 -13.03
CA GLN A 93 3.71 14.33 -13.89
C GLN A 93 4.66 15.21 -13.08
N GLN A 94 4.12 16.01 -12.17
CA GLN A 94 4.93 16.86 -11.29
C GLN A 94 5.84 16.02 -10.38
N ASN A 95 5.31 14.97 -9.74
CA ASN A 95 6.11 14.10 -8.87
C ASN A 95 7.24 13.43 -9.64
N LEU A 96 6.96 12.88 -10.82
CA LEU A 96 7.97 12.21 -11.64
C LEU A 96 9.04 13.18 -12.16
N ALA A 97 8.69 14.43 -12.49
CA ALA A 97 9.64 15.45 -12.91
C ALA A 97 10.63 15.82 -11.79
N HIS A 98 10.22 15.72 -10.51
CA HIS A 98 11.08 15.99 -9.36
C HIS A 98 11.74 14.72 -8.79
N THR A 99 11.40 13.55 -9.29
CA THR A 99 11.95 12.29 -8.80
C THR A 99 13.33 12.07 -9.41
N VAL A 100 14.35 12.07 -8.58
CA VAL A 100 15.68 11.61 -8.97
C VAL A 100 15.68 10.10 -8.94
N LEU A 101 15.52 9.45 -10.10
CA LEU A 101 15.56 8.00 -10.25
C LEU A 101 16.99 7.45 -10.11
N LYS A 102 17.60 7.68 -8.94
CA LYS A 102 18.82 6.98 -8.58
C LYS A 102 18.46 5.66 -7.92
N ALA A 103 19.23 4.62 -8.21
CA ALA A 103 19.13 3.38 -7.48
C ALA A 103 19.23 3.68 -5.98
N ILE A 104 18.22 3.28 -5.20
CA ILE A 104 18.27 3.40 -3.74
C ILE A 104 18.93 2.13 -3.23
N PRO A 105 20.19 2.19 -2.73
CA PRO A 105 20.93 0.99 -2.32
C PRO A 105 20.20 0.18 -1.24
N GLU A 106 19.43 0.87 -0.39
CA GLU A 106 18.67 0.27 0.72
C GLU A 106 17.32 -0.32 0.27
N ARG A 107 16.96 -0.21 -1.00
CA ARG A 107 15.73 -0.79 -1.53
C ARG A 107 15.88 -2.30 -1.70
N TYR A 108 15.15 -3.06 -0.90
CA TYR A 108 15.11 -4.51 -1.04
C TYR A 108 14.44 -4.93 -2.36
N SER A 109 15.08 -5.84 -3.08
CA SER A 109 14.56 -6.45 -4.33
C SER A 109 13.56 -7.58 -4.08
N PHE A 110 13.24 -7.90 -2.83
CA PHE A 110 12.40 -9.02 -2.43
C PHE A 110 11.20 -8.56 -1.58
N SER A 111 10.18 -9.43 -1.50
CA SER A 111 9.00 -9.17 -0.69
C SER A 111 9.26 -9.46 0.79
N LEU A 112 9.18 -8.44 1.66
CA LEU A 112 9.27 -8.60 3.11
C LEU A 112 8.16 -9.50 3.66
N VAL A 113 6.96 -9.44 3.08
CA VAL A 113 5.83 -10.31 3.48
C VAL A 113 6.17 -11.78 3.21
N TRP A 114 6.78 -12.08 2.05
CA TRP A 114 7.23 -13.43 1.73
C TRP A 114 8.29 -13.92 2.71
N GLN A 115 9.28 -13.10 3.01
CA GLN A 115 10.33 -13.45 3.96
C GLN A 115 9.77 -13.73 5.36
N ALA A 116 8.85 -12.88 5.83
CA ALA A 116 8.27 -13.02 7.16
C ALA A 116 7.27 -14.19 7.28
N LYS A 117 6.37 -14.35 6.29
CA LYS A 117 5.24 -15.29 6.38
C LYS A 117 5.56 -16.68 5.84
N VAL A 118 6.37 -16.78 4.80
CA VAL A 118 6.71 -18.07 4.15
C VAL A 118 8.03 -18.60 4.65
N LYS A 119 9.06 -17.74 4.76
CA LYS A 119 10.38 -18.14 5.24
C LYS A 119 10.58 -18.02 6.76
N GLY A 120 9.58 -17.53 7.48
CA GLY A 120 9.59 -17.44 8.95
C GLY A 120 10.61 -16.45 9.52
N ARG A 121 11.17 -15.56 8.71
CA ARG A 121 12.17 -14.57 9.15
C ARG A 121 11.45 -13.42 9.88
N LYS A 122 11.68 -13.33 11.20
CA LYS A 122 10.98 -12.37 12.07
C LYS A 122 11.78 -11.09 12.31
N ASP A 123 13.10 -11.15 12.14
CA ASP A 123 14.01 -10.06 12.44
C ASP A 123 14.68 -9.53 11.17
N PHE A 124 14.99 -8.22 11.16
CA PHE A 124 15.68 -7.58 10.05
C PHE A 124 17.07 -8.15 9.77
N SER A 125 17.79 -8.55 10.82
CA SER A 125 19.11 -9.19 10.72
C SER A 125 19.08 -10.55 9.99
N ALA A 126 17.92 -11.19 9.90
CA ALA A 126 17.73 -12.46 9.20
C ALA A 126 17.40 -12.29 7.70
N LEU A 127 17.26 -11.03 7.22
CA LEU A 127 16.96 -10.76 5.81
C LEU A 127 18.22 -10.95 4.94
N PRO A 128 18.06 -11.36 3.67
CA PRO A 128 19.19 -11.39 2.74
C PRO A 128 19.68 -9.97 2.46
N HIS A 129 20.99 -9.78 2.47
CA HIS A 129 21.67 -8.54 2.06
C HIS A 129 21.89 -8.50 0.56
#